data_e596b2750bb39db3df54ba41161285b6
#
_entry.id   e596b2750bb39db3df54ba41161285b6
#
_cell.length_a   1.000
_cell.length_b   1.000
_cell.length_c   1.000
_cell.angle_alpha   90.00
_cell.angle_beta   90.00
_cell.angle_gamma   90.00
#
_symmetry.space_group_name_H-M   'P 1'
#
loop_
_entity.id
_entity.type
_entity.pdbx_description
1 polymer ?
#
loop_
_entity_poly.entity_id
_entity_poly.type
_entity_poly.pdbx_seq_one_letter_code
_entity_poly.pdbx_strand_id
1 'polypeptide(L)'
;VCPNIDNIIKDTVEVYHRIPVVLPSNWDVSKDVYCVLNEIRDIKFREPDDAEQSVIDKAMAKLADFIKDDVRDKLVISINYNDAAGGRADKNGFDIAVCEDIVKDDVKNQTYVNTMRVLLHEINHIQTRSGDYDRAFAKGYESYLITLMN
;
A
#
# COMPACT_ATOMS: atom_id res chain seq x y z
N VAL A 1 -20.29 -26.05 -2.49
CA VAL A 1 -19.52 -24.97 -3.14
C VAL A 1 -20.45 -24.22 -4.10
N CYS A 2 -20.47 -22.92 -3.97
CA CYS A 2 -21.24 -22.07 -4.89
C CYS A 2 -20.57 -22.10 -6.28
N PRO A 3 -21.26 -22.44 -7.37
CA PRO A 3 -20.68 -22.51 -8.72
C PRO A 3 -20.00 -21.21 -9.18
N ASN A 4 -20.46 -20.07 -8.68
CA ASN A 4 -19.87 -18.77 -9.01
C ASN A 4 -18.51 -18.54 -8.36
N ILE A 5 -18.21 -19.20 -7.24
CA ILE A 5 -16.92 -19.11 -6.57
C ILE A 5 -15.81 -19.70 -7.45
N ASP A 6 -16.05 -20.87 -8.02
CA ASP A 6 -15.04 -21.54 -8.85
C ASP A 6 -14.68 -20.69 -10.06
N ASN A 7 -15.65 -20.01 -10.67
CA ASN A 7 -15.39 -19.08 -11.76
C ASN A 7 -14.61 -17.83 -11.29
N ILE A 8 -14.99 -17.25 -10.17
CA ILE A 8 -14.29 -16.08 -9.61
C ILE A 8 -12.83 -16.43 -9.28
N ILE A 9 -12.61 -17.57 -8.64
CA ILE A 9 -11.25 -18.03 -8.31
C ILE A 9 -10.46 -18.28 -9.58
N LYS A 10 -11.04 -18.97 -10.57
CA LYS A 10 -10.39 -19.28 -11.85
C LYS A 10 -9.97 -18.00 -12.56
N ASP A 11 -10.88 -17.06 -12.74
CA ASP A 11 -10.63 -15.79 -13.41
C ASP A 11 -9.55 -14.99 -12.67
N THR A 12 -9.61 -14.97 -11.34
CA THR A 12 -8.61 -14.28 -10.51
C THR A 12 -7.24 -14.97 -10.59
N VAL A 13 -7.22 -16.30 -10.62
CA VAL A 13 -5.97 -17.07 -10.78
C VAL A 13 -5.32 -16.79 -12.12
N GLU A 14 -6.08 -16.69 -13.20
CA GLU A 14 -5.56 -16.31 -14.51
C GLU A 14 -4.91 -14.93 -14.49
N VAL A 15 -5.58 -13.95 -13.86
CA VAL A 15 -5.04 -12.56 -13.73
C VAL A 15 -3.77 -12.51 -12.88
N TYR A 16 -3.71 -13.27 -11.79
CA TYR A 16 -2.59 -13.22 -10.83
C TYR A 16 -1.63 -14.40 -10.95
N HIS A 17 -1.80 -15.30 -11.92
CA HIS A 17 -0.98 -16.51 -12.08
C HIS A 17 -0.92 -17.38 -10.82
N ARG A 18 -2.05 -17.61 -10.17
CA ARG A 18 -2.16 -18.34 -8.91
C ARG A 18 -2.77 -19.72 -9.09
N ILE A 19 -2.48 -20.61 -8.15
CA ILE A 19 -3.09 -21.95 -8.08
C ILE A 19 -4.50 -21.81 -7.47
N PRO A 20 -5.52 -22.45 -8.07
CA PRO A 20 -6.86 -22.45 -7.51
C PRO A 20 -6.91 -23.05 -6.11
N VAL A 21 -7.64 -22.41 -5.20
CA VAL A 21 -7.87 -22.87 -3.84
C VAL A 21 -9.32 -23.31 -3.68
N VAL A 22 -9.53 -24.47 -3.07
CA VAL A 22 -10.89 -24.93 -2.70
C VAL A 22 -11.26 -24.31 -1.36
N LEU A 23 -12.33 -23.53 -1.36
CA LEU A 23 -12.83 -22.85 -0.16
C LEU A 23 -13.85 -23.73 0.59
N PRO A 24 -13.90 -23.66 1.93
CA PRO A 24 -14.97 -24.28 2.70
C PRO A 24 -16.35 -23.72 2.30
N SER A 25 -17.36 -24.60 2.24
CA SER A 25 -18.71 -24.21 1.82
C SER A 25 -19.44 -23.24 2.74
N ASN A 26 -18.94 -23.07 3.98
CA ASN A 26 -19.50 -22.17 4.99
C ASN A 26 -18.83 -20.77 5.01
N TRP A 27 -17.93 -20.51 4.09
CA TRP A 27 -17.30 -19.19 4.02
C TRP A 27 -18.23 -18.15 3.38
N ASP A 28 -18.13 -16.93 3.90
CA ASP A 28 -18.75 -15.77 3.25
C ASP A 28 -17.93 -15.44 1.99
N VAL A 29 -18.54 -15.74 0.84
CA VAL A 29 -17.86 -15.66 -0.47
C VAL A 29 -17.28 -14.30 -0.76
N SER A 30 -17.98 -13.22 -0.42
CA SER A 30 -17.57 -11.87 -0.77
C SER A 30 -16.35 -11.38 0.01
N LYS A 31 -16.30 -11.73 1.30
CA LYS A 31 -15.25 -11.29 2.22
C LYS A 31 -14.08 -12.27 2.26
N ASP A 32 -14.39 -13.55 2.35
CA ASP A 32 -13.38 -14.57 2.61
C ASP A 32 -12.56 -14.90 1.34
N VAL A 33 -13.19 -14.84 0.15
CA VAL A 33 -12.45 -14.98 -1.12
C VAL A 33 -11.38 -13.90 -1.26
N TYR A 34 -11.72 -12.65 -0.96
CA TYR A 34 -10.77 -11.55 -1.02
C TYR A 34 -9.59 -11.76 -0.06
N CYS A 35 -9.85 -12.18 1.17
CA CYS A 35 -8.82 -12.47 2.16
C CYS A 35 -7.89 -13.59 1.68
N VAL A 36 -8.44 -14.72 1.22
CA VAL A 36 -7.65 -15.86 0.71
C VAL A 36 -6.81 -15.45 -0.50
N LEU A 37 -7.38 -14.72 -1.44
CA LEU A 37 -6.65 -14.26 -2.63
C LEU A 37 -5.49 -13.32 -2.27
N ASN A 38 -5.65 -12.49 -1.24
CA ASN A 38 -4.56 -11.68 -0.74
C ASN A 38 -3.46 -12.50 -0.05
N GLU A 39 -3.83 -13.54 0.71
CA GLU A 39 -2.88 -14.43 1.38
C GLU A 39 -2.04 -15.26 0.41
N ILE A 40 -2.63 -15.73 -0.70
CA ILE A 40 -1.91 -16.52 -1.71
C ILE A 40 -1.13 -15.64 -2.71
N ARG A 41 -1.27 -14.34 -2.63
CA ARG A 41 -0.56 -13.40 -3.49
C ARG A 41 0.92 -13.34 -3.06
N ASP A 42 1.81 -13.74 -3.97
CA ASP A 42 3.25 -13.61 -3.78
C ASP A 42 3.71 -12.20 -4.18
N ILE A 43 3.57 -11.25 -3.29
CA ILE A 43 3.96 -9.87 -3.51
C ILE A 43 5.48 -9.77 -3.36
N LYS A 44 6.14 -9.22 -4.39
CA LYS A 44 7.59 -9.13 -4.45
C LYS A 44 8.06 -7.70 -4.21
N PHE A 45 9.03 -7.59 -3.32
CA PHE A 45 9.62 -6.32 -2.91
C PHE A 45 11.11 -6.30 -3.23
N ARG A 46 11.64 -5.13 -3.47
CA ARG A 46 13.07 -4.87 -3.61
C ARG A 46 13.43 -3.53 -3.00
N GLU A 47 14.70 -3.31 -2.78
CA GLU A 47 15.19 -1.98 -2.40
C GLU A 47 15.10 -1.01 -3.59
N PRO A 48 14.89 0.29 -3.33
CA PRO A 48 14.97 1.33 -4.35
C PRO A 48 16.39 1.41 -4.94
N ASP A 49 16.50 1.70 -6.23
CA ASP A 49 17.77 2.12 -6.81
C ASP A 49 18.08 3.59 -6.45
N ASP A 50 19.25 4.10 -6.84
CA ASP A 50 19.70 5.45 -6.48
C ASP A 50 18.75 6.55 -6.98
N ALA A 51 18.20 6.41 -8.19
CA ALA A 51 17.28 7.37 -8.77
C ALA A 51 15.93 7.35 -8.05
N GLU A 52 15.41 6.16 -7.77
CA GLU A 52 14.18 5.94 -7.02
C GLU A 52 14.32 6.43 -5.56
N GLN A 53 15.45 6.13 -4.92
CA GLN A 53 15.74 6.62 -3.57
C GLN A 53 15.76 8.15 -3.53
N SER A 54 16.33 8.81 -4.52
CA SER A 54 16.31 10.27 -4.61
C SER A 54 14.90 10.85 -4.68
N VAL A 55 13.98 10.19 -5.42
CA VAL A 55 12.56 10.58 -5.48
C VAL A 55 11.90 10.38 -4.11
N ILE A 56 12.13 9.24 -3.48
CA ILE A 56 11.60 8.92 -2.14
C ILE A 56 12.09 9.94 -1.11
N ASP A 57 13.38 10.27 -1.10
CA ASP A 57 13.98 11.22 -0.16
C ASP A 57 13.37 12.63 -0.31
N LYS A 58 13.14 13.07 -1.55
CA LYS A 58 12.47 14.36 -1.81
C LYS A 58 11.03 14.35 -1.32
N ALA A 59 10.31 13.26 -1.56
CA ALA A 59 8.93 13.11 -1.09
C ALA A 59 8.88 13.10 0.45
N MET A 60 9.75 12.35 1.10
CA MET A 60 9.84 12.26 2.56
C MET A 60 10.21 13.62 3.19
N ALA A 61 11.09 14.38 2.57
CA ALA A 61 11.44 15.73 3.02
C ALA A 61 10.22 16.66 3.02
N LYS A 62 9.36 16.54 2.01
CA LYS A 62 8.10 17.31 1.94
C LYS A 62 7.05 16.88 2.97
N LEU A 63 7.10 15.61 3.38
CA LEU A 63 6.19 15.06 4.39
C LEU A 63 6.73 15.16 5.82
N ALA A 64 7.87 15.78 6.03
CA ALA A 64 8.57 15.81 7.31
C ALA A 64 7.67 16.29 8.47
N ASP A 65 6.85 17.33 8.25
CA ASP A 65 5.94 17.86 9.26
C ASP A 65 4.73 16.97 9.53
N PHE A 66 4.35 16.12 8.57
CA PHE A 66 3.28 15.15 8.72
C PHE A 66 3.72 13.92 9.51
N ILE A 67 4.99 13.52 9.37
CA ILE A 67 5.53 12.30 9.97
C ILE A 67 5.86 12.55 11.44
N LYS A 68 5.21 11.79 12.33
CA LYS A 68 5.48 11.85 13.76
C LYS A 68 6.89 11.36 14.08
N ASP A 69 7.52 11.96 15.09
CA ASP A 69 8.91 11.67 15.48
C ASP A 69 9.13 10.19 15.86
N ASP A 70 8.17 9.59 16.55
CA ASP A 70 8.21 8.19 16.96
C ASP A 70 8.07 7.19 15.80
N VAL A 71 7.66 7.65 14.63
CA VAL A 71 7.48 6.85 13.42
C VAL A 71 8.65 7.06 12.44
N ARG A 72 9.15 8.29 12.33
CA ARG A 72 10.11 8.72 11.30
C ARG A 72 11.31 7.80 11.14
N ASP A 73 11.98 7.48 12.23
CA ASP A 73 13.23 6.69 12.21
C ASP A 73 12.99 5.19 12.04
N LYS A 74 11.73 4.74 12.10
CA LYS A 74 11.36 3.34 12.00
C LYS A 74 10.83 2.96 10.62
N LEU A 75 10.47 3.94 9.78
CA LEU A 75 9.91 3.67 8.45
C LEU A 75 10.94 2.99 7.55
N VAL A 76 10.53 1.89 6.95
CA VAL A 76 11.28 1.19 5.91
C VAL A 76 10.47 1.26 4.62
N ILE A 77 11.06 1.82 3.56
CA ILE A 77 10.39 2.01 2.28
C ILE A 77 11.04 1.11 1.24
N SER A 78 10.24 0.28 0.62
CA SER A 78 10.63 -0.64 -0.45
C SER A 78 9.81 -0.40 -1.73
N ILE A 79 10.26 -0.99 -2.81
CA ILE A 79 9.55 -0.98 -4.09
C ILE A 79 8.81 -2.30 -4.27
N ASN A 80 7.53 -2.20 -4.62
CA ASN A 80 6.70 -3.33 -5.04
C ASN A 80 6.67 -3.37 -6.57
N TYR A 81 7.12 -4.46 -7.17
CA TYR A 81 7.28 -4.55 -8.63
C TYR A 81 6.36 -5.55 -9.32
N ASN A 82 5.46 -6.20 -8.61
CA ASN A 82 4.52 -7.17 -9.18
C ASN A 82 3.08 -7.03 -8.69
N ASP A 83 2.72 -5.90 -8.14
CA ASP A 83 1.37 -5.61 -7.66
C ASP A 83 0.83 -4.33 -8.32
N ALA A 84 -0.45 -4.34 -8.65
CA ALA A 84 -1.13 -3.17 -9.21
C ALA A 84 -1.52 -2.12 -8.15
N ALA A 85 -1.41 -2.43 -6.87
CA ALA A 85 -1.66 -1.46 -5.80
C ALA A 85 -0.61 -0.36 -5.82
N GLY A 86 -1.03 0.89 -5.70
CA GLY A 86 -0.12 2.04 -5.70
C GLY A 86 0.85 2.04 -4.52
N GLY A 87 0.40 1.54 -3.37
CA GLY A 87 1.21 1.37 -2.18
C GLY A 87 0.62 0.35 -1.23
N ARG A 88 1.41 -0.03 -0.25
CA ARG A 88 1.03 -0.91 0.85
C ARG A 88 1.72 -0.48 2.13
N ALA A 89 1.01 -0.55 3.24
CA ALA A 89 1.57 -0.34 4.57
C ALA A 89 1.32 -1.56 5.46
N ASP A 90 2.30 -1.92 6.25
CA ASP A 90 2.10 -2.83 7.38
C ASP A 90 1.55 -2.05 8.57
N LYS A 91 0.25 -2.19 8.83
CA LYS A 91 -0.43 -1.52 9.95
C LYS A 91 0.07 -1.93 11.34
N ASN A 92 0.74 -3.07 11.44
CA ASN A 92 1.31 -3.57 12.69
C ASN A 92 2.81 -3.28 12.82
N GLY A 93 3.43 -2.84 11.74
CA GLY A 93 4.84 -2.51 11.65
C GLY A 93 5.08 -1.10 11.13
N PHE A 94 6.20 -0.92 10.43
CA PHE A 94 6.63 0.36 9.87
C PHE A 94 7.07 0.23 8.40
N ASP A 95 6.75 -0.89 7.76
CA ASP A 95 7.12 -1.15 6.39
C ASP A 95 6.09 -0.56 5.43
N ILE A 96 6.58 0.16 4.43
CA ILE A 96 5.81 0.71 3.32
C ILE A 96 6.43 0.20 2.03
N ALA A 97 5.57 -0.20 1.10
CA ALA A 97 5.97 -0.48 -0.28
C ALA A 97 5.26 0.49 -1.23
N VAL A 98 6.02 1.03 -2.18
CA VAL A 98 5.49 1.89 -3.25
C VAL A 98 5.58 1.13 -4.57
N CYS A 99 4.56 1.27 -5.41
CA CYS A 99 4.53 0.62 -6.73
C CYS A 99 5.69 1.15 -7.61
N GLU A 100 6.40 0.22 -8.23
CA GLU A 100 7.53 0.51 -9.13
C GLU A 100 7.16 1.51 -10.22
N ASP A 101 6.01 1.31 -10.87
CA ASP A 101 5.58 2.15 -11.98
C ASP A 101 5.39 3.61 -11.57
N ILE A 102 4.90 3.84 -10.35
CA ILE A 102 4.69 5.20 -9.82
C ILE A 102 6.03 5.91 -9.60
N VAL A 103 6.97 5.22 -8.97
CA VAL A 103 8.29 5.81 -8.68
C VAL A 103 9.09 6.03 -9.97
N LYS A 104 9.06 5.07 -10.89
CA LYS A 104 9.72 5.20 -12.21
C LYS A 104 9.14 6.32 -13.05
N ASP A 105 7.83 6.51 -13.01
CA ASP A 105 7.18 7.64 -13.70
C ASP A 105 7.65 8.98 -13.13
N ASP A 106 7.74 9.10 -11.82
CA ASP A 106 8.28 10.30 -11.16
C ASP A 106 9.76 10.51 -11.50
N VAL A 107 10.58 9.47 -11.55
CA VAL A 107 11.99 9.56 -12.02
C VAL A 107 12.05 10.09 -13.43
N LYS A 108 11.27 9.53 -14.35
CA LYS A 108 11.21 9.94 -15.75
C LYS A 108 10.79 11.39 -15.94
N ASN A 109 9.80 11.83 -15.17
CA ASN A 109 9.23 13.17 -15.28
C ASN A 109 9.93 14.19 -14.35
N GLN A 110 11.01 13.81 -13.68
CA GLN A 110 11.78 14.65 -12.76
C GLN A 110 10.92 15.30 -11.68
N THR A 111 9.99 14.55 -11.12
CA THR A 111 9.08 14.95 -10.05
C THR A 111 9.11 13.93 -8.91
N TYR A 112 8.35 14.19 -7.88
CA TYR A 112 8.17 13.29 -6.72
C TYR A 112 6.70 13.25 -6.25
N VAL A 113 5.81 13.93 -6.95
CA VAL A 113 4.45 14.20 -6.47
C VAL A 113 3.62 12.93 -6.36
N ASN A 114 3.71 12.01 -7.30
CA ASN A 114 2.92 10.78 -7.26
C ASN A 114 3.42 9.84 -6.15
N THR A 115 4.73 9.71 -6.01
CA THR A 115 5.36 8.97 -4.91
C THR A 115 5.00 9.58 -3.56
N MET A 116 5.02 10.92 -3.44
CA MET A 116 4.63 11.63 -2.22
C MET A 116 3.17 11.35 -1.84
N ARG A 117 2.24 11.31 -2.80
CA ARG A 117 0.83 10.98 -2.53
C ARG A 117 0.68 9.58 -1.94
N VAL A 118 1.38 8.60 -2.52
CA VAL A 118 1.37 7.23 -2.01
C VAL A 118 1.96 7.17 -0.60
N LEU A 119 3.12 7.78 -0.39
CA LEU A 119 3.76 7.80 0.93
C LEU A 119 2.89 8.48 1.98
N LEU A 120 2.26 9.59 1.66
CA LEU A 120 1.31 10.27 2.55
C LEU A 120 0.19 9.32 3.00
N HIS A 121 -0.40 8.59 2.05
CA HIS A 121 -1.47 7.63 2.29
C HIS A 121 -1.00 6.48 3.21
N GLU A 122 0.10 5.85 2.85
CA GLU A 122 0.61 4.68 3.59
C GLU A 122 1.17 5.04 4.97
N ILE A 123 1.83 6.19 5.11
CA ILE A 123 2.27 6.70 6.41
C ILE A 123 1.06 6.99 7.31
N ASN A 124 -0.03 7.52 6.75
CA ASN A 124 -1.24 7.74 7.52
C ASN A 124 -1.84 6.44 8.06
N HIS A 125 -1.81 5.34 7.30
CA HIS A 125 -2.18 4.01 7.79
C HIS A 125 -1.34 3.60 9.00
N ILE A 126 -0.04 3.79 8.95
CA ILE A 126 0.87 3.46 10.04
C ILE A 126 0.61 4.33 11.26
N GLN A 127 0.49 5.64 11.10
CA GLN A 127 0.32 6.58 12.20
C GLN A 127 -1.02 6.45 12.91
N THR A 128 -2.08 6.09 12.17
CA THR A 128 -3.42 5.91 12.72
C THR A 128 -3.74 4.47 13.09
N ARG A 129 -2.91 3.51 12.65
CA ARG A 129 -3.16 2.07 12.80
C ARG A 129 -4.56 1.66 12.34
N SER A 130 -5.00 2.22 11.22
CA SER A 130 -6.37 2.10 10.71
C SER A 130 -6.40 1.80 9.22
N GLY A 131 -7.53 1.28 8.75
CA GLY A 131 -7.79 1.03 7.32
C GLY A 131 -8.37 2.26 6.60
N ASP A 132 -8.50 2.18 5.28
CA ASP A 132 -8.96 3.28 4.41
C ASP A 132 -10.32 3.87 4.80
N TYR A 133 -11.22 3.02 5.32
CA TYR A 133 -12.60 3.41 5.63
C TYR A 133 -12.81 3.71 7.12
N ASP A 134 -11.75 3.68 7.92
CA ASP A 134 -11.83 3.97 9.33
C ASP A 134 -11.87 5.48 9.57
N ARG A 135 -12.68 5.91 10.53
CA ARG A 135 -12.75 7.33 10.93
C ARG A 135 -11.39 7.86 11.41
N ALA A 136 -10.58 7.02 12.07
CA ALA A 136 -9.26 7.38 12.54
C ALA A 136 -8.33 7.75 11.38
N PHE A 137 -8.44 7.06 10.23
CA PHE A 137 -7.67 7.38 9.02
C PHE A 137 -7.97 8.80 8.50
N ALA A 138 -9.26 9.15 8.38
CA ALA A 138 -9.67 10.49 7.97
C ALA A 138 -9.21 11.57 8.95
N LYS A 139 -9.31 11.31 10.25
CA LYS A 139 -8.84 12.24 11.30
C LYS A 139 -7.33 12.49 11.26
N GLY A 140 -6.53 11.55 10.79
CA GLY A 140 -5.10 11.75 10.59
C GLY A 140 -4.81 12.89 9.62
N TYR A 141 -5.53 12.95 8.52
CA TYR A 141 -5.43 14.06 7.55
C TYR A 141 -6.01 15.37 8.08
N GLU A 142 -7.16 15.33 8.74
CA GLU A 142 -7.78 16.52 9.33
C GLU A 142 -6.83 17.21 10.31
N SER A 143 -6.20 16.46 11.19
CA SER A 143 -5.24 16.99 12.17
C SER A 143 -4.06 17.67 11.49
N TYR A 144 -3.55 17.09 10.41
CA TYR A 144 -2.45 17.67 9.63
C TYR A 144 -2.88 18.96 8.92
N LEU A 145 -4.05 18.96 8.28
CA LEU A 145 -4.60 20.16 7.62
C LEU A 145 -4.79 21.31 8.61
N ILE A 146 -5.28 21.03 9.81
CA ILE A 146 -5.43 22.05 10.87
C ILE A 146 -4.07 22.64 11.25
N THR A 147 -3.03 21.80 11.36
CA THR A 147 -1.67 22.26 11.63
C THR A 147 -1.15 23.19 10.54
N LEU A 148 -1.41 22.87 9.27
CA LEU A 148 -1.01 23.72 8.14
C LEU A 148 -1.76 25.07 8.08
N MET A 149 -2.96 25.13 8.62
CA MET A 149 -3.80 26.35 8.64
C MET A 149 -3.46 27.31 9.77
N ASN A 150 -2.74 26.84 10.77
CA ASN A 150 -2.27 27.65 11.89
C ASN A 150 -0.80 28.07 11.67
#